data_5804252a6d46b1431a2d7b2bff16f307
#
_entry.id   5804252a6d46b1431a2d7b2bff16f307
#
_cell.length_a   1.000
_cell.length_b   1.000
_cell.length_c   1.000
_cell.angle_alpha   90.00
_cell.angle_beta   90.00
_cell.angle_gamma   90.00
#
_symmetry.space_group_name_H-M   'P 1'
#
loop_
_entity.id
_entity.type
_entity.pdbx_description
1 polymer ?
#
loop_
_entity_poly.entity_id
_entity_poly.type
_entity_poly.pdbx_seq_one_letter_code
_entity_poly.pdbx_strand_id
1 'polypeptide(L)'
;MKHKKSKLFTTSAVALAVTALAVVPASAASPFSDVSEDHPHFKGISTLSKAGVINGYDDGTFKPSQAVTRGQAAKIIVNAFELSAPDKNLNFKDLDESSEYYEAIAELVAHGVVKGYDDNTFRPNETVTRGQMAVMIAGALDLNAKGTSPFTDVPEGSSFANAVTALYEAGISKGISATEFGVNNKVTRGQLATFIVNAMTTLPTESESTESQPSSITLEEVFNKAIAKQQDVKSMKATMTMTQALEVIEGKETIKTNTSSKMTMNAVVDPMQFFIEGTMAMTEPESGEAIEVPLKMYMTAKDGMYMFEPTEGIWMKFPSDMFNTILDQAGVQVSGADQIVMLKEFAKDFTMQETNNAYVLTLNADGEKFSQLIKEQVSALLPMMETGIEDEDALAVEEEIGALFNNMSFDNVKYQLTIDKKSFDIKGIVMDMTLGMTIEDVKMKIDQKSNITYDEFNTIKTITIPQDVLKNAKELPAITVDEKELVSTITLPIIK
;
A
#
# COMPACT_ATOMS: atom_id res chain seq x y z
N MET A 1 40.18 -12.84 -16.45
CA MET A 1 38.98 -13.66 -16.36
C MET A 1 38.29 -13.59 -14.99
N LYS A 2 38.96 -13.60 -13.84
CA LYS A 2 38.28 -13.50 -12.48
C LYS A 2 37.58 -12.16 -12.22
N HIS A 3 38.09 -11.04 -12.73
CA HIS A 3 37.44 -9.71 -12.55
C HIS A 3 36.17 -9.48 -13.38
N LYS A 4 36.04 -10.13 -14.58
CA LYS A 4 34.82 -10.02 -15.40
C LYS A 4 33.60 -10.73 -14.78
N LYS A 5 33.81 -11.84 -14.07
CA LYS A 5 32.72 -12.59 -13.42
C LYS A 5 32.08 -11.82 -12.23
N SER A 6 32.87 -11.05 -11.49
CA SER A 6 32.40 -10.23 -10.37
C SER A 6 31.47 -9.09 -10.81
N LYS A 7 31.76 -8.44 -11.94
CA LYS A 7 30.95 -7.29 -12.42
C LYS A 7 29.57 -7.71 -12.98
N LEU A 8 29.49 -8.89 -13.61
CA LEU A 8 28.20 -9.43 -14.10
C LEU A 8 27.24 -9.79 -12.95
N PHE A 9 27.81 -10.18 -11.81
CA PHE A 9 27.08 -10.57 -10.62
C PHE A 9 26.37 -9.40 -9.93
N THR A 10 27.00 -8.23 -9.88
CA THR A 10 26.46 -7.03 -9.24
C THR A 10 25.27 -6.44 -10.00
N THR A 11 25.30 -6.45 -11.33
CA THR A 11 24.21 -5.91 -12.16
C THR A 11 22.93 -6.74 -12.11
N SER A 12 23.06 -8.07 -12.05
CA SER A 12 21.90 -8.96 -11.94
C SER A 12 21.29 -8.94 -10.54
N ALA A 13 22.06 -8.70 -9.49
CA ALA A 13 21.58 -8.57 -8.12
C ALA A 13 20.73 -7.31 -7.89
N VAL A 14 21.10 -6.19 -8.53
CA VAL A 14 20.34 -4.93 -8.45
C VAL A 14 18.99 -5.05 -9.18
N ALA A 15 18.95 -5.67 -10.36
CA ALA A 15 17.70 -5.91 -11.08
C ALA A 15 16.76 -6.86 -10.32
N LEU A 16 17.30 -7.82 -9.55
CA LEU A 16 16.51 -8.71 -8.71
C LEU A 16 15.96 -8.01 -7.45
N ALA A 17 16.73 -7.07 -6.89
CA ALA A 17 16.32 -6.32 -5.70
C ALA A 17 15.09 -5.42 -5.95
N VAL A 18 15.03 -4.76 -7.11
CA VAL A 18 13.91 -3.89 -7.48
C VAL A 18 12.60 -4.68 -7.64
N THR A 19 12.66 -5.92 -8.10
CA THR A 19 11.45 -6.76 -8.27
C THR A 19 11.05 -7.52 -7.02
N ALA A 20 11.99 -7.81 -6.10
CA ALA A 20 11.70 -8.46 -4.82
C ALA A 20 11.04 -7.50 -3.81
N LEU A 21 11.33 -6.19 -3.90
CA LEU A 21 10.73 -5.16 -3.04
C LEU A 21 9.21 -5.00 -3.26
N ALA A 22 8.69 -5.41 -4.42
CA ALA A 22 7.26 -5.35 -4.72
C ALA A 22 6.37 -6.35 -3.95
N VAL A 23 6.93 -7.21 -3.10
CA VAL A 23 6.22 -8.37 -2.53
C VAL A 23 6.25 -8.43 -1.00
N VAL A 24 6.90 -7.48 -0.36
CA VAL A 24 7.07 -7.52 1.09
C VAL A 24 6.00 -6.67 1.78
N PRO A 25 5.19 -7.22 2.70
CA PRO A 25 4.35 -6.40 3.55
C PRO A 25 5.24 -5.64 4.53
N ALA A 26 5.35 -4.34 4.35
CA ALA A 26 6.00 -3.46 5.31
C ALA A 26 4.95 -2.96 6.31
N SER A 27 5.33 -2.89 7.58
CA SER A 27 4.58 -2.16 8.60
C SER A 27 4.63 -0.67 8.25
N ALA A 28 3.48 -0.03 8.24
CA ALA A 28 3.41 1.39 7.89
C ALA A 28 3.76 2.22 9.12
N ALA A 29 4.88 2.91 9.11
CA ALA A 29 5.12 4.00 10.05
C ALA A 29 3.98 5.03 9.96
N SER A 30 3.61 5.62 11.11
CA SER A 30 2.57 6.64 11.13
C SER A 30 3.01 7.87 10.33
N PRO A 31 2.16 8.40 9.44
CA PRO A 31 2.45 9.65 8.75
C PRO A 31 2.45 10.87 9.70
N PHE A 32 2.11 10.67 10.99
CA PHE A 32 1.95 11.73 11.97
C PHE A 32 2.75 11.44 13.23
N SER A 33 3.52 12.41 13.69
CA SER A 33 4.43 12.29 14.83
C SER A 33 3.74 12.01 16.17
N ASP A 34 2.44 12.31 16.30
CA ASP A 34 1.64 12.12 17.51
C ASP A 34 0.72 10.90 17.46
N VAL A 35 0.87 10.03 16.45
CA VAL A 35 0.09 8.80 16.27
C VAL A 35 1.05 7.63 16.14
N SER A 36 1.40 6.99 17.24
CA SER A 36 2.20 5.76 17.22
C SER A 36 1.39 4.57 16.68
N GLU A 37 2.07 3.52 16.23
CA GLU A 37 1.43 2.29 15.74
C GLU A 37 0.54 1.62 16.79
N ASP A 38 0.90 1.72 18.07
CA ASP A 38 0.10 1.23 19.19
C ASP A 38 -1.13 2.12 19.52
N HIS A 39 -1.29 3.25 18.83
CA HIS A 39 -2.39 4.15 19.10
C HIS A 39 -3.74 3.50 18.72
N PRO A 40 -4.78 3.52 19.60
CA PRO A 40 -6.05 2.81 19.36
C PRO A 40 -6.75 3.20 18.06
N HIS A 41 -6.43 4.36 17.50
CA HIS A 41 -7.01 4.87 16.25
C HIS A 41 -6.00 4.86 15.08
N PHE A 42 -4.82 4.28 15.26
CA PHE A 42 -3.77 4.23 14.23
C PHE A 42 -4.30 3.72 12.90
N LYS A 43 -4.96 2.55 12.92
CA LYS A 43 -5.54 1.93 11.72
C LYS A 43 -6.48 2.87 10.97
N GLY A 44 -7.42 3.50 11.69
CA GLY A 44 -8.39 4.43 11.09
C GLY A 44 -7.71 5.66 10.49
N ILE A 45 -6.78 6.26 11.22
CA ILE A 45 -6.05 7.47 10.81
C ILE A 45 -5.17 7.17 9.61
N SER A 46 -4.35 6.12 9.69
CA SER A 46 -3.43 5.72 8.62
C SER A 46 -4.18 5.38 7.32
N THR A 47 -5.26 4.61 7.40
CA THR A 47 -6.08 4.25 6.22
C THR A 47 -6.66 5.48 5.53
N LEU A 48 -7.31 6.40 6.28
CA LEU A 48 -7.94 7.57 5.67
C LEU A 48 -6.92 8.63 5.21
N SER A 49 -5.77 8.72 5.86
CA SER A 49 -4.69 9.60 5.44
C SER A 49 -4.10 9.16 4.10
N LYS A 50 -3.82 7.87 3.94
CA LYS A 50 -3.34 7.28 2.68
C LYS A 50 -4.35 7.44 1.53
N ALA A 51 -5.64 7.34 1.85
CA ALA A 51 -6.71 7.58 0.89
C ALA A 51 -6.95 9.08 0.60
N GLY A 52 -6.15 10.00 1.16
CA GLY A 52 -6.34 11.43 0.97
C GLY A 52 -7.62 12.01 1.59
N VAL A 53 -8.38 11.20 2.33
CA VAL A 53 -9.65 11.60 2.96
C VAL A 53 -9.43 12.56 4.13
N ILE A 54 -8.35 12.35 4.88
CA ILE A 54 -7.95 13.20 6.01
C ILE A 54 -6.49 13.63 5.88
N ASN A 55 -6.21 14.85 6.33
CA ASN A 55 -4.86 15.39 6.39
C ASN A 55 -4.48 15.70 7.84
N GLY A 56 -3.17 15.70 8.11
CA GLY A 56 -2.60 16.24 9.33
C GLY A 56 -2.58 17.76 9.32
N TYR A 57 -1.85 18.32 10.29
CA TYR A 57 -1.57 19.74 10.41
C TYR A 57 -0.15 20.02 9.89
N ASP A 58 0.13 21.28 9.56
CA ASP A 58 1.44 21.74 9.06
C ASP A 58 2.60 21.46 10.03
N ASP A 59 2.30 21.16 11.30
CA ASP A 59 3.27 20.79 12.33
C ASP A 59 3.61 19.28 12.33
N GLY A 60 3.14 18.52 11.33
CA GLY A 60 3.35 17.08 11.22
C GLY A 60 2.55 16.23 12.20
N THR A 61 1.54 16.81 12.87
CA THR A 61 0.66 16.08 13.80
C THR A 61 -0.72 15.81 13.21
N PHE A 62 -1.42 14.79 13.74
CA PHE A 62 -2.83 14.53 13.43
C PHE A 62 -3.80 15.06 14.48
N LYS A 63 -3.36 15.15 15.72
CA LYS A 63 -4.15 15.53 16.90
C LYS A 63 -5.34 14.58 17.15
N PRO A 64 -5.09 13.28 17.33
CA PRO A 64 -6.13 12.23 17.40
C PRO A 64 -7.13 12.44 18.54
N SER A 65 -6.71 13.08 19.63
CA SER A 65 -7.55 13.37 20.80
C SER A 65 -8.35 14.68 20.68
N GLN A 66 -8.11 15.47 19.64
CA GLN A 66 -8.83 16.73 19.44
C GLN A 66 -10.29 16.46 19.04
N ALA A 67 -11.24 17.17 19.68
CA ALA A 67 -12.65 17.09 19.31
C ALA A 67 -12.89 17.63 17.90
N VAL A 68 -13.69 16.91 17.11
CA VAL A 68 -14.05 17.27 15.73
C VAL A 68 -15.21 18.26 15.73
N THR A 69 -15.12 19.31 14.90
CA THR A 69 -16.28 20.19 14.67
C THR A 69 -17.25 19.59 13.65
N ARG A 70 -18.48 20.10 13.61
CA ARG A 70 -19.53 19.65 12.68
C ARG A 70 -19.13 19.88 11.21
N GLY A 71 -18.46 20.98 10.90
CA GLY A 71 -17.92 21.26 9.57
C GLY A 71 -16.81 20.31 9.18
N GLN A 72 -15.87 20.03 10.09
CA GLN A 72 -14.81 19.04 9.86
C GLN A 72 -15.39 17.63 9.65
N ALA A 73 -16.36 17.21 10.48
CA ALA A 73 -17.00 15.92 10.33
C ALA A 73 -17.74 15.81 8.98
N ALA A 74 -18.44 16.87 8.54
CA ALA A 74 -19.09 16.91 7.24
C ALA A 74 -18.09 16.70 6.10
N LYS A 75 -16.97 17.45 6.09
CA LYS A 75 -15.93 17.37 5.06
C LYS A 75 -15.30 15.97 4.99
N ILE A 76 -14.99 15.38 6.14
CA ILE A 76 -14.39 14.04 6.21
C ILE A 76 -15.38 12.98 5.74
N ILE A 77 -16.65 13.05 6.13
CA ILE A 77 -17.69 12.07 5.74
C ILE A 77 -17.97 12.15 4.23
N VAL A 78 -18.10 13.36 3.67
CA VAL A 78 -18.34 13.55 2.23
C VAL A 78 -17.18 12.99 1.41
N ASN A 79 -15.94 13.30 1.80
CA ASN A 79 -14.76 12.80 1.11
C ASN A 79 -14.63 11.27 1.25
N ALA A 80 -14.94 10.70 2.42
CA ALA A 80 -14.81 9.28 2.67
C ALA A 80 -15.83 8.43 1.89
N PHE A 81 -17.04 8.94 1.69
CA PHE A 81 -18.11 8.22 0.99
C PHE A 81 -18.41 8.79 -0.40
N GLU A 82 -17.54 9.67 -0.91
CA GLU A 82 -17.61 10.26 -2.26
C GLU A 82 -18.99 10.83 -2.60
N LEU A 83 -19.64 11.46 -1.62
CA LEU A 83 -20.97 12.02 -1.82
C LEU A 83 -20.92 13.21 -2.78
N SER A 84 -21.81 13.23 -3.75
CA SER A 84 -21.97 14.37 -4.67
C SER A 84 -23.44 14.64 -4.98
N ALA A 85 -23.82 15.91 -5.00
CA ALA A 85 -25.17 16.35 -5.34
C ALA A 85 -25.15 17.48 -6.38
N PRO A 86 -26.11 17.49 -7.31
CA PRO A 86 -26.18 18.51 -8.38
C PRO A 86 -26.56 19.90 -7.89
N ASP A 87 -27.38 20.00 -6.82
CA ASP A 87 -27.88 21.25 -6.27
C ASP A 87 -27.30 21.51 -4.88
N LYS A 88 -26.53 22.60 -4.75
CA LYS A 88 -25.76 22.93 -3.54
C LYS A 88 -26.19 24.26 -2.90
N ASN A 89 -27.47 24.59 -2.94
CA ASN A 89 -27.96 25.82 -2.36
C ASN A 89 -28.24 25.66 -0.87
N LEU A 90 -27.49 26.38 -0.06
CA LEU A 90 -27.68 26.48 1.40
C LEU A 90 -28.17 27.86 1.79
N ASN A 91 -28.98 27.90 2.83
CA ASN A 91 -29.47 29.16 3.38
C ASN A 91 -29.34 29.18 4.91
N PHE A 92 -28.12 28.83 5.42
CA PHE A 92 -27.80 28.97 6.84
C PHE A 92 -27.19 30.33 7.14
N LYS A 93 -27.62 30.97 8.21
CA LYS A 93 -27.18 32.32 8.60
C LYS A 93 -25.70 32.40 8.98
N ASP A 94 -25.11 31.27 9.37
CA ASP A 94 -23.77 31.13 9.91
C ASP A 94 -22.81 30.35 9.00
N LEU A 95 -23.19 30.21 7.73
CA LEU A 95 -22.38 29.52 6.73
C LEU A 95 -22.35 30.31 5.42
N ASP A 96 -21.20 30.81 5.07
CA ASP A 96 -20.93 31.57 3.86
C ASP A 96 -20.36 30.65 2.77
N GLU A 97 -20.63 30.96 1.48
CA GLU A 97 -20.11 30.20 0.33
C GLU A 97 -18.58 30.13 0.27
N SER A 98 -17.89 31.09 0.90
CA SER A 98 -16.42 31.08 1.02
C SER A 98 -15.90 30.14 2.11
N SER A 99 -16.77 29.56 2.92
CA SER A 99 -16.37 28.59 3.96
C SER A 99 -15.83 27.32 3.35
N GLU A 100 -14.68 26.84 3.86
CA GLU A 100 -14.11 25.53 3.46
C GLU A 100 -15.03 24.33 3.71
N TYR A 101 -16.10 24.51 4.48
CA TYR A 101 -17.09 23.47 4.79
C TYR A 101 -18.38 23.58 3.96
N TYR A 102 -18.53 24.67 3.18
CA TYR A 102 -19.77 24.97 2.47
C TYR A 102 -20.19 23.83 1.56
N GLU A 103 -19.30 23.40 0.66
CA GLU A 103 -19.55 22.33 -0.30
C GLU A 103 -19.94 21.03 0.41
N ALA A 104 -19.18 20.59 1.41
CA ALA A 104 -19.44 19.35 2.11
C ALA A 104 -20.77 19.40 2.91
N ILE A 105 -21.10 20.53 3.49
CA ILE A 105 -22.38 20.67 4.19
C ILE A 105 -23.54 20.69 3.19
N ALA A 106 -23.35 21.30 2.02
CA ALA A 106 -24.35 21.31 0.96
C ALA A 106 -24.65 19.89 0.43
N GLU A 107 -23.61 19.08 0.23
CA GLU A 107 -23.76 17.67 -0.14
C GLU A 107 -24.61 16.90 0.87
N LEU A 108 -24.27 17.00 2.16
CA LEU A 108 -25.00 16.27 3.22
C LEU A 108 -26.46 16.76 3.38
N VAL A 109 -26.72 18.05 3.14
CA VAL A 109 -28.08 18.60 3.16
C VAL A 109 -28.86 18.11 1.95
N ALA A 110 -28.28 18.14 0.76
CA ALA A 110 -28.92 17.67 -0.47
C ALA A 110 -29.28 16.18 -0.40
N HIS A 111 -28.44 15.36 0.24
CA HIS A 111 -28.73 13.94 0.54
C HIS A 111 -29.69 13.74 1.71
N GLY A 112 -30.15 14.80 2.37
CA GLY A 112 -31.03 14.69 3.54
C GLY A 112 -30.37 14.14 4.80
N VAL A 113 -29.05 14.02 4.80
CA VAL A 113 -28.23 13.44 5.89
C VAL A 113 -28.23 14.34 7.12
N VAL A 114 -28.11 15.65 6.88
CA VAL A 114 -28.10 16.64 7.95
C VAL A 114 -29.15 17.72 7.69
N LYS A 115 -29.65 18.28 8.80
CA LYS A 115 -30.48 19.47 8.80
C LYS A 115 -29.80 20.51 9.70
N GLY A 116 -30.07 21.78 9.44
CA GLY A 116 -29.71 22.84 10.37
C GLY A 116 -30.54 22.78 11.65
N TYR A 117 -30.35 23.78 12.48
CA TYR A 117 -31.15 24.03 13.68
C TYR A 117 -32.37 24.88 13.36
N ASP A 118 -33.35 24.92 14.27
CA ASP A 118 -34.59 25.68 14.10
C ASP A 118 -34.38 27.20 13.95
N ASP A 119 -33.24 27.68 14.39
CA ASP A 119 -32.82 29.10 14.23
C ASP A 119 -32.18 29.40 12.88
N ASN A 120 -32.21 28.44 11.94
CA ASN A 120 -31.61 28.52 10.61
C ASN A 120 -30.09 28.66 10.64
N THR A 121 -29.41 28.00 11.59
CA THR A 121 -27.94 27.85 11.66
C THR A 121 -27.52 26.42 11.44
N PHE A 122 -26.27 26.20 10.96
CA PHE A 122 -25.65 24.87 10.90
C PHE A 122 -24.68 24.61 12.04
N ARG A 123 -24.04 25.65 12.53
CA ARG A 123 -23.02 25.65 13.60
C ARG A 123 -21.78 24.85 13.23
N PRO A 124 -21.10 25.17 12.12
CA PRO A 124 -19.98 24.39 11.59
C PRO A 124 -18.79 24.28 12.57
N ASN A 125 -18.61 25.26 13.43
CA ASN A 125 -17.52 25.33 14.41
C ASN A 125 -17.85 24.67 15.78
N GLU A 126 -19.09 24.25 16.00
CA GLU A 126 -19.44 23.49 17.21
C GLU A 126 -18.95 22.05 17.13
N THR A 127 -18.49 21.50 18.27
CA THR A 127 -18.03 20.12 18.32
C THR A 127 -19.19 19.14 18.17
N VAL A 128 -19.01 18.09 17.35
CA VAL A 128 -20.01 17.05 17.11
C VAL A 128 -20.03 16.02 18.25
N THR A 129 -21.22 15.60 18.66
CA THR A 129 -21.38 14.48 19.61
C THR A 129 -21.42 13.14 18.89
N ARG A 130 -21.22 12.03 19.64
CA ARG A 130 -21.26 10.67 19.06
C ARG A 130 -22.63 10.33 18.48
N GLY A 131 -23.72 10.80 19.10
CA GLY A 131 -25.07 10.65 18.54
C GLY A 131 -25.24 11.42 17.22
N GLN A 132 -24.77 12.65 17.16
CA GLN A 132 -24.82 13.46 15.93
C GLN A 132 -23.96 12.84 14.83
N MET A 133 -22.74 12.39 15.16
CA MET A 133 -21.87 11.69 14.22
C MET A 133 -22.52 10.38 13.72
N ALA A 134 -23.19 9.63 14.60
CA ALA A 134 -23.92 8.43 14.18
C ALA A 134 -25.02 8.75 13.16
N VAL A 135 -25.76 9.85 13.34
CA VAL A 135 -26.76 10.31 12.38
C VAL A 135 -26.10 10.69 11.04
N MET A 136 -24.96 11.38 11.08
CA MET A 136 -24.26 11.76 9.84
C MET A 136 -23.74 10.55 9.08
N ILE A 137 -23.13 9.57 9.74
CA ILE A 137 -22.61 8.36 9.09
C ILE A 137 -23.75 7.46 8.61
N ALA A 138 -24.76 7.18 9.46
CA ALA A 138 -25.88 6.35 9.07
C ALA A 138 -26.68 6.95 7.91
N GLY A 139 -26.89 8.28 7.93
CA GLY A 139 -27.55 8.98 6.85
C GLY A 139 -26.74 8.99 5.55
N ALA A 140 -25.43 9.20 5.63
CA ALA A 140 -24.53 9.18 4.47
C ALA A 140 -24.52 7.80 3.76
N LEU A 141 -24.86 6.74 4.50
CA LEU A 141 -24.84 5.35 4.03
C LEU A 141 -26.25 4.75 3.91
N ASP A 142 -27.30 5.56 4.05
CA ASP A 142 -28.71 5.16 4.04
C ASP A 142 -29.03 3.97 4.97
N LEU A 143 -28.35 3.91 6.12
CA LEU A 143 -28.51 2.83 7.09
C LEU A 143 -29.74 3.06 7.95
N ASN A 144 -30.57 2.03 8.05
CA ASN A 144 -31.75 2.02 8.88
C ASN A 144 -31.73 0.82 9.84
N ALA A 145 -32.09 1.07 11.11
CA ALA A 145 -32.17 0.02 12.11
C ALA A 145 -33.29 -0.97 11.80
N LYS A 146 -33.05 -2.25 12.10
CA LYS A 146 -34.04 -3.34 11.99
C LYS A 146 -34.58 -3.75 13.35
N GLY A 147 -33.89 -3.43 14.44
CA GLY A 147 -34.23 -3.76 15.82
C GLY A 147 -34.18 -2.55 16.74
N THR A 148 -33.98 -2.80 18.02
CA THR A 148 -33.92 -1.79 19.09
C THR A 148 -32.49 -1.63 19.60
N SER A 149 -32.15 -0.42 20.08
CA SER A 149 -30.82 -0.12 20.62
C SER A 149 -30.54 -0.99 21.88
N PRO A 150 -29.35 -1.61 21.95
CA PRO A 150 -28.91 -2.28 23.18
C PRO A 150 -28.41 -1.29 24.25
N PHE A 151 -28.31 0.02 23.91
CA PHE A 151 -27.69 1.02 24.76
C PHE A 151 -28.73 1.77 25.61
N THR A 152 -28.50 1.81 26.91
CA THR A 152 -29.41 2.46 27.89
C THR A 152 -29.40 3.98 27.77
N ASP A 153 -28.33 4.59 27.29
CA ASP A 153 -28.22 6.03 27.04
C ASP A 153 -28.85 6.45 25.70
N VAL A 154 -29.42 5.51 24.96
CA VAL A 154 -30.12 5.75 23.68
C VAL A 154 -31.53 5.18 23.78
N PRO A 155 -32.43 5.84 24.50
CA PRO A 155 -33.78 5.34 24.69
C PRO A 155 -34.56 5.27 23.39
N GLU A 156 -35.48 4.35 23.30
CA GLU A 156 -36.41 4.19 22.19
C GLU A 156 -37.16 5.51 21.94
N GLY A 157 -37.22 5.95 20.70
CA GLY A 157 -37.82 7.26 20.32
C GLY A 157 -36.88 8.46 20.43
N SER A 158 -35.64 8.31 20.90
CA SER A 158 -34.66 9.40 20.78
C SER A 158 -34.32 9.67 19.31
N SER A 159 -33.94 10.92 18.99
CA SER A 159 -33.52 11.31 17.63
C SER A 159 -32.30 10.53 17.11
N PHE A 160 -31.54 9.89 17.99
CA PHE A 160 -30.36 9.12 17.66
C PHE A 160 -30.62 7.61 17.58
N ALA A 161 -31.79 7.12 18.03
CA ALA A 161 -32.06 5.69 18.23
C ALA A 161 -31.88 4.90 16.94
N ASN A 162 -32.49 5.34 15.84
CA ASN A 162 -32.38 4.67 14.54
C ASN A 162 -30.91 4.60 14.08
N ALA A 163 -30.20 5.72 14.05
CA ALA A 163 -28.83 5.79 13.56
C ALA A 163 -27.85 4.99 14.43
N VAL A 164 -27.94 5.11 15.75
CA VAL A 164 -27.07 4.36 16.67
C VAL A 164 -27.29 2.86 16.56
N THR A 165 -28.56 2.44 16.49
CA THR A 165 -28.91 1.02 16.33
C THR A 165 -28.42 0.49 14.98
N ALA A 166 -28.62 1.25 13.90
CA ALA A 166 -28.14 0.88 12.56
C ALA A 166 -26.62 0.70 12.53
N LEU A 167 -25.83 1.61 13.13
CA LEU A 167 -24.37 1.47 13.23
C LEU A 167 -23.95 0.27 14.09
N TYR A 168 -24.72 -0.07 15.13
CA TYR A 168 -24.46 -1.23 15.96
C TYR A 168 -24.74 -2.54 15.20
N GLU A 169 -25.90 -2.63 14.55
CA GLU A 169 -26.30 -3.80 13.74
C GLU A 169 -25.36 -4.03 12.57
N ALA A 170 -24.89 -2.96 11.95
CA ALA A 170 -23.89 -3.01 10.90
C ALA A 170 -22.46 -3.32 11.41
N GLY A 171 -22.22 -3.43 12.72
CA GLY A 171 -20.88 -3.69 13.28
C GLY A 171 -19.91 -2.50 13.23
N ILE A 172 -20.37 -1.32 12.81
CA ILE A 172 -19.56 -0.10 12.70
C ILE A 172 -19.17 0.42 14.08
N SER A 173 -20.06 0.28 15.06
CA SER A 173 -19.81 0.68 16.45
C SER A 173 -20.34 -0.33 17.46
N LYS A 174 -19.55 -0.60 18.50
CA LYS A 174 -19.93 -1.46 19.63
C LYS A 174 -20.30 -0.66 20.90
N GLY A 175 -20.39 0.69 20.79
CA GLY A 175 -20.56 1.55 21.97
C GLY A 175 -19.24 1.84 22.70
N ILE A 176 -19.33 2.53 23.85
CA ILE A 176 -18.20 2.72 24.78
C ILE A 176 -18.17 1.63 25.85
N SER A 177 -19.28 0.93 26.03
CA SER A 177 -19.44 -0.28 26.84
C SER A 177 -20.54 -1.16 26.23
N ALA A 178 -20.79 -2.31 26.83
CA ALA A 178 -21.87 -3.20 26.38
C ALA A 178 -23.27 -2.56 26.47
N THR A 179 -23.47 -1.55 27.34
CA THR A 179 -24.73 -0.91 27.62
C THR A 179 -24.81 0.58 27.37
N GLU A 180 -23.70 1.19 26.94
CA GLU A 180 -23.63 2.64 26.70
C GLU A 180 -22.98 2.94 25.35
N PHE A 181 -23.63 3.77 24.56
CA PHE A 181 -23.08 4.32 23.32
C PHE A 181 -22.22 5.55 23.57
N GLY A 182 -22.48 6.28 24.63
CA GLY A 182 -21.86 7.58 24.92
C GLY A 182 -22.42 8.69 24.04
N VAL A 183 -23.74 8.71 23.82
CA VAL A 183 -24.44 9.52 22.81
C VAL A 183 -24.11 11.01 22.88
N ASN A 184 -23.88 11.55 24.08
CA ASN A 184 -23.58 12.96 24.33
C ASN A 184 -22.07 13.28 24.37
N ASN A 185 -21.21 12.27 24.31
CA ASN A 185 -19.77 12.46 24.33
C ASN A 185 -19.31 13.14 23.04
N LYS A 186 -18.34 14.05 23.13
CA LYS A 186 -17.72 14.65 21.95
C LYS A 186 -16.90 13.60 21.23
N VAL A 187 -16.93 13.63 19.89
CA VAL A 187 -16.12 12.74 19.04
C VAL A 187 -14.76 13.36 18.80
N THR A 188 -13.71 12.56 18.95
CA THR A 188 -12.35 12.98 18.59
C THR A 188 -12.03 12.66 17.14
N ARG A 189 -10.98 13.31 16.56
CA ARG A 189 -10.51 13.08 15.21
C ARG A 189 -10.14 11.59 14.97
N GLY A 190 -9.44 10.96 15.94
CA GLY A 190 -9.10 9.54 15.87
C GLY A 190 -10.32 8.63 15.92
N GLN A 191 -11.30 8.95 16.78
CA GLN A 191 -12.54 8.18 16.83
C GLN A 191 -13.34 8.29 15.52
N LEU A 192 -13.48 9.48 14.94
CA LEU A 192 -14.17 9.66 13.66
C LEU A 192 -13.48 8.84 12.56
N ALA A 193 -12.16 8.88 12.47
CA ALA A 193 -11.41 8.08 11.51
C ALA A 193 -11.71 6.58 11.67
N THR A 194 -11.74 6.07 12.90
CA THR A 194 -12.08 4.66 13.19
C THR A 194 -13.52 4.32 12.79
N PHE A 195 -14.49 5.19 13.07
CA PHE A 195 -15.88 4.96 12.66
C PHE A 195 -16.04 4.88 11.14
N ILE A 196 -15.38 5.79 10.41
CA ILE A 196 -15.45 5.82 8.95
C ILE A 196 -14.82 4.56 8.35
N VAL A 197 -13.61 4.19 8.78
CA VAL A 197 -12.97 2.96 8.27
C VAL A 197 -13.80 1.72 8.60
N ASN A 198 -14.36 1.63 9.79
CA ASN A 198 -15.29 0.54 10.11
C ASN A 198 -16.50 0.54 9.17
N ALA A 199 -17.07 1.71 8.87
CA ALA A 199 -18.20 1.84 7.95
C ALA A 199 -17.82 1.40 6.53
N MET A 200 -16.67 1.86 6.01
CA MET A 200 -16.17 1.47 4.68
C MET A 200 -15.87 -0.04 4.56
N THR A 201 -15.49 -0.69 5.67
CA THR A 201 -15.14 -2.12 5.67
C THR A 201 -16.30 -3.06 5.97
N THR A 202 -17.41 -2.54 6.51
CA THR A 202 -18.53 -3.37 7.02
C THR A 202 -19.74 -3.36 6.09
N LEU A 203 -19.88 -2.32 5.26
CA LEU A 203 -21.04 -2.17 4.38
C LEU A 203 -20.76 -2.67 2.97
N PRO A 204 -21.70 -3.41 2.35
CA PRO A 204 -21.68 -3.62 0.91
C PRO A 204 -21.92 -2.27 0.22
N THR A 205 -21.07 -1.88 -0.71
CA THR A 205 -21.35 -0.75 -1.60
C THR A 205 -22.52 -1.10 -2.51
N GLU A 206 -23.66 -0.43 -2.30
CA GLU A 206 -24.79 -0.55 -3.21
C GLU A 206 -24.50 0.15 -4.53
N SER A 207 -24.52 -0.59 -5.63
CA SER A 207 -24.98 -0.06 -6.91
C SER A 207 -26.00 -1.03 -7.51
N GLU A 208 -27.20 -0.50 -7.64
CA GLU A 208 -28.32 -0.93 -8.48
C GLU A 208 -29.15 -2.15 -8.08
N SER A 209 -30.41 -1.80 -7.78
CA SER A 209 -31.58 -2.65 -7.68
C SER A 209 -31.85 -3.48 -8.95
N THR A 210 -32.04 -4.76 -8.84
CA THR A 210 -33.30 -5.49 -9.11
C THR A 210 -33.07 -7.01 -9.14
N GLU A 211 -33.98 -7.72 -8.46
CA GLU A 211 -34.36 -9.14 -8.57
C GLU A 211 -33.41 -10.24 -8.03
N SER A 212 -33.94 -10.89 -7.01
CA SER A 212 -33.64 -12.15 -6.39
C SER A 212 -32.92 -13.22 -7.22
N GLN A 213 -31.65 -13.46 -6.85
CA GLN A 213 -30.97 -14.76 -6.96
C GLN A 213 -29.86 -14.85 -5.90
N PRO A 214 -29.34 -16.00 -5.47
CA PRO A 214 -28.45 -16.13 -4.33
C PRO A 214 -27.17 -15.33 -4.56
N SER A 215 -26.84 -14.47 -3.59
CA SER A 215 -25.80 -13.45 -3.63
C SER A 215 -24.43 -13.98 -4.04
N SER A 216 -24.03 -13.75 -5.27
CA SER A 216 -22.63 -13.82 -5.65
C SER A 216 -21.92 -12.60 -5.06
N ILE A 217 -20.88 -12.83 -4.24
CA ILE A 217 -20.01 -11.77 -3.71
C ILE A 217 -19.46 -10.91 -4.85
N THR A 218 -19.44 -9.59 -4.66
CA THR A 218 -18.91 -8.67 -5.66
C THR A 218 -17.38 -8.64 -5.65
N LEU A 219 -16.78 -8.21 -6.76
CA LEU A 219 -15.33 -8.01 -6.88
C LEU A 219 -14.81 -7.08 -5.78
N GLU A 220 -15.52 -5.99 -5.54
CA GLU A 220 -15.14 -4.99 -4.56
C GLU A 220 -15.21 -5.54 -3.13
N GLU A 221 -16.21 -6.34 -2.79
CA GLU A 221 -16.28 -7.01 -1.50
C GLU A 221 -15.11 -7.99 -1.30
N VAL A 222 -14.70 -8.70 -2.35
CA VAL A 222 -13.52 -9.57 -2.30
C VAL A 222 -12.26 -8.77 -2.02
N PHE A 223 -12.05 -7.64 -2.73
CA PHE A 223 -10.93 -6.74 -2.46
C PHE A 223 -10.94 -6.21 -1.02
N ASN A 224 -12.06 -5.67 -0.55
CA ASN A 224 -12.17 -5.09 0.78
C ASN A 224 -11.90 -6.11 1.89
N LYS A 225 -12.40 -7.34 1.74
CA LYS A 225 -12.14 -8.43 2.71
C LYS A 225 -10.69 -8.89 2.67
N ALA A 226 -10.07 -8.96 1.48
CA ALA A 226 -8.67 -9.32 1.35
C ALA A 226 -7.75 -8.23 1.94
N ILE A 227 -8.04 -6.93 1.72
CA ILE A 227 -7.33 -5.81 2.33
C ILE A 227 -7.40 -5.90 3.85
N ALA A 228 -8.61 -6.06 4.41
CA ALA A 228 -8.80 -6.20 5.85
C ALA A 228 -8.03 -7.39 6.42
N LYS A 229 -7.97 -8.50 5.69
CA LYS A 229 -7.24 -9.69 6.09
C LYS A 229 -5.73 -9.50 6.08
N GLN A 230 -5.19 -8.80 5.09
CA GLN A 230 -3.77 -8.51 5.00
C GLN A 230 -3.27 -7.60 6.13
N GLN A 231 -4.12 -6.74 6.68
CA GLN A 231 -3.78 -5.91 7.85
C GLN A 231 -3.55 -6.74 9.12
N ASP A 232 -4.07 -7.96 9.20
CA ASP A 232 -3.89 -8.87 10.34
C ASP A 232 -2.67 -9.80 10.18
N VAL A 233 -1.95 -9.72 9.05
CA VAL A 233 -0.77 -10.55 8.79
C VAL A 233 0.42 -10.03 9.59
N LYS A 234 0.92 -10.86 10.52
CA LYS A 234 2.09 -10.59 11.34
C LYS A 234 3.35 -11.31 10.83
N SER A 235 3.16 -12.40 10.12
CA SER A 235 4.24 -13.13 9.49
C SER A 235 3.72 -13.97 8.32
N MET A 236 4.60 -14.30 7.37
CA MET A 236 4.26 -15.13 6.25
C MET A 236 5.43 -15.96 5.77
N LYS A 237 5.10 -17.06 5.10
CA LYS A 237 6.01 -17.85 4.29
C LYS A 237 5.51 -17.87 2.86
N ALA A 238 6.40 -17.57 1.92
CA ALA A 238 6.07 -17.56 0.51
C ALA A 238 7.14 -18.26 -0.32
N THR A 239 6.71 -18.82 -1.43
CA THR A 239 7.58 -19.35 -2.48
C THR A 239 7.41 -18.49 -3.71
N MET A 240 8.52 -18.04 -4.30
CA MET A 240 8.55 -17.24 -5.51
C MET A 240 9.33 -17.92 -6.61
N THR A 241 8.79 -17.93 -7.81
CA THR A 241 9.51 -18.27 -9.04
C THR A 241 9.45 -17.07 -9.98
N MET A 242 10.56 -16.76 -10.61
CA MET A 242 10.66 -15.67 -11.58
C MET A 242 11.47 -16.11 -12.78
N THR A 243 11.05 -15.70 -13.96
CA THR A 243 11.83 -15.78 -15.19
C THR A 243 11.89 -14.39 -15.81
N GLN A 244 13.07 -14.03 -16.31
CA GLN A 244 13.29 -12.75 -16.93
C GLN A 244 14.15 -12.95 -18.19
N ALA A 245 13.69 -12.37 -19.29
CA ALA A 245 14.47 -12.28 -20.52
C ALA A 245 14.84 -10.82 -20.74
N LEU A 246 16.12 -10.52 -20.72
CA LEU A 246 16.68 -9.20 -20.99
C LEU A 246 17.24 -9.15 -22.41
N GLU A 247 16.83 -8.18 -23.19
CA GLU A 247 17.40 -7.83 -24.47
C GLU A 247 17.92 -6.38 -24.43
N VAL A 248 19.21 -6.20 -24.70
CA VAL A 248 19.87 -4.88 -24.78
C VAL A 248 20.35 -4.68 -26.19
N ILE A 249 19.96 -3.55 -26.79
CA ILE A 249 20.34 -3.16 -28.16
C ILE A 249 21.12 -1.86 -28.09
N GLU A 250 22.38 -1.91 -28.50
CA GLU A 250 23.27 -0.75 -28.63
C GLU A 250 23.83 -0.67 -30.06
N GLY A 251 23.40 0.33 -30.80
CA GLY A 251 23.77 0.48 -32.21
C GLY A 251 23.35 -0.73 -33.06
N LYS A 252 24.33 -1.60 -33.42
CA LYS A 252 24.08 -2.84 -34.16
C LYS A 252 24.26 -4.11 -33.34
N GLU A 253 24.67 -3.97 -32.10
CA GLU A 253 24.90 -5.08 -31.20
C GLU A 253 23.61 -5.40 -30.40
N THR A 254 23.34 -6.67 -30.20
CA THR A 254 22.20 -7.13 -29.40
C THR A 254 22.70 -8.20 -28.44
N ILE A 255 22.49 -7.95 -27.15
CA ILE A 255 22.82 -8.90 -26.08
C ILE A 255 21.51 -9.43 -25.51
N LYS A 256 21.41 -10.76 -25.36
CA LYS A 256 20.27 -11.42 -24.75
C LYS A 256 20.73 -12.27 -23.58
N THR A 257 20.06 -12.12 -22.44
CA THR A 257 20.31 -12.90 -21.23
C THR A 257 19.01 -13.35 -20.65
N ASN A 258 18.93 -14.62 -20.26
CA ASN A 258 17.79 -15.16 -19.55
C ASN A 258 18.21 -15.46 -18.11
N THR A 259 17.36 -15.05 -17.16
CA THR A 259 17.50 -15.40 -15.75
C THR A 259 16.26 -16.14 -15.29
N SER A 260 16.44 -17.09 -14.39
CA SER A 260 15.35 -17.72 -13.67
C SER A 260 15.73 -17.84 -12.20
N SER A 261 14.75 -17.66 -11.32
CA SER A 261 14.97 -17.84 -9.89
C SER A 261 13.83 -18.62 -9.24
N LYS A 262 14.20 -19.39 -8.22
CA LYS A 262 13.26 -20.02 -7.31
C LYS A 262 13.70 -19.76 -5.89
N MET A 263 12.85 -19.08 -5.12
CA MET A 263 13.18 -18.60 -3.79
C MET A 263 12.06 -18.94 -2.82
N THR A 264 12.43 -19.16 -1.56
CA THR A 264 11.51 -19.15 -0.42
C THR A 264 11.79 -17.94 0.43
N MET A 265 10.75 -17.31 0.93
CA MET A 265 10.82 -16.16 1.82
C MET A 265 10.06 -16.46 3.10
N ASN A 266 10.70 -16.22 4.23
CA ASN A 266 10.08 -16.10 5.52
C ASN A 266 10.12 -14.64 5.92
N ALA A 267 8.99 -14.08 6.36
CA ALA A 267 8.88 -12.69 6.77
C ALA A 267 8.15 -12.56 8.09
N VAL A 268 8.61 -11.64 8.94
CA VAL A 268 7.90 -11.11 10.10
C VAL A 268 7.71 -9.63 9.84
N VAL A 269 6.49 -9.13 10.04
CA VAL A 269 6.11 -7.76 9.67
C VAL A 269 6.62 -6.76 10.69
N ASP A 270 6.46 -7.03 11.99
CA ASP A 270 6.85 -6.11 13.06
C ASP A 270 7.46 -6.86 14.26
N PRO A 271 8.72 -6.51 14.66
CA PRO A 271 9.67 -5.72 13.89
C PRO A 271 10.07 -6.42 12.58
N MET A 272 10.32 -5.67 11.53
CA MET A 272 10.58 -6.19 10.20
C MET A 272 11.78 -7.14 10.16
N GLN A 273 11.57 -8.38 9.70
CA GLN A 273 12.60 -9.42 9.60
C GLN A 273 12.31 -10.29 8.38
N PHE A 274 13.36 -10.58 7.60
CA PHE A 274 13.28 -11.45 6.43
C PHE A 274 14.40 -12.47 6.43
N PHE A 275 14.07 -13.64 5.91
CA PHE A 275 15.02 -14.62 5.45
C PHE A 275 14.59 -15.11 4.08
N ILE A 276 15.48 -14.95 3.11
CA ILE A 276 15.26 -15.41 1.74
C ILE A 276 16.35 -16.42 1.41
N GLU A 277 15.95 -17.55 0.84
CA GLU A 277 16.88 -18.53 0.30
C GLU A 277 16.33 -19.13 -1.00
N GLY A 278 17.25 -19.52 -1.88
CA GLY A 278 16.89 -20.12 -3.15
C GLY A 278 18.06 -20.24 -4.10
N THR A 279 17.73 -20.34 -5.39
CA THR A 279 18.70 -20.38 -6.47
C THR A 279 18.30 -19.41 -7.57
N MET A 280 19.30 -18.88 -8.24
CA MET A 280 19.17 -18.11 -9.47
C MET A 280 20.02 -18.76 -10.56
N ALA A 281 19.42 -19.04 -11.69
CA ALA A 281 20.12 -19.48 -12.88
C ALA A 281 20.17 -18.35 -13.90
N MET A 282 21.33 -18.13 -14.51
CA MET A 282 21.56 -17.11 -15.52
C MET A 282 22.28 -17.75 -16.71
N THR A 283 21.84 -17.42 -17.93
CA THR A 283 22.52 -17.84 -19.15
C THR A 283 23.70 -16.91 -19.44
N GLU A 284 24.92 -17.43 -19.50
CA GLU A 284 26.10 -16.65 -19.85
C GLU A 284 26.02 -16.25 -21.35
N PRO A 285 26.08 -14.96 -21.68
CA PRO A 285 25.86 -14.48 -23.06
C PRO A 285 26.86 -15.04 -24.09
N GLU A 286 28.11 -15.29 -23.67
CA GLU A 286 29.18 -15.73 -24.58
C GLU A 286 29.16 -17.24 -24.83
N SER A 287 28.88 -18.05 -23.80
CA SER A 287 28.92 -19.52 -23.90
C SER A 287 27.54 -20.16 -24.11
N GLY A 288 26.46 -19.47 -23.73
CA GLY A 288 25.11 -20.02 -23.68
C GLY A 288 24.89 -21.02 -22.55
N GLU A 289 25.88 -21.21 -21.65
CA GLU A 289 25.76 -22.13 -20.51
C GLU A 289 24.97 -21.48 -19.39
N ALA A 290 24.14 -22.29 -18.71
CA ALA A 290 23.42 -21.86 -17.53
C ALA A 290 24.35 -21.95 -16.30
N ILE A 291 24.50 -20.81 -15.59
CA ILE A 291 25.20 -20.74 -14.30
C ILE A 291 24.15 -20.67 -13.22
N GLU A 292 24.13 -21.62 -12.30
CA GLU A 292 23.25 -21.63 -11.14
C GLU A 292 24.00 -21.13 -9.91
N VAL A 293 23.38 -20.19 -9.19
CA VAL A 293 23.96 -19.51 -8.05
C VAL A 293 22.99 -19.58 -6.87
N PRO A 294 23.44 -20.01 -5.69
CA PRO A 294 22.64 -19.96 -4.48
C PRO A 294 22.45 -18.50 -4.03
N LEU A 295 21.21 -18.16 -3.67
CA LEU A 295 20.86 -16.89 -3.07
C LEU A 295 20.47 -17.12 -1.61
N LYS A 296 21.11 -16.39 -0.67
CA LYS A 296 20.68 -16.38 0.74
C LYS A 296 20.83 -14.97 1.29
N MET A 297 19.79 -14.50 1.97
CA MET A 297 19.79 -13.17 2.55
C MET A 297 19.03 -13.16 3.88
N TYR A 298 19.60 -12.53 4.87
CA TYR A 298 18.94 -12.12 6.11
C TYR A 298 18.79 -10.61 6.14
N MET A 299 17.64 -10.16 6.63
CA MET A 299 17.39 -8.75 6.90
C MET A 299 16.59 -8.64 8.20
N THR A 300 17.10 -7.89 9.18
CA THR A 300 16.39 -7.59 10.42
C THR A 300 16.59 -6.12 10.80
N ALA A 301 15.56 -5.48 11.33
CA ALA A 301 15.65 -4.09 11.78
C ALA A 301 16.74 -3.90 12.85
N LYS A 302 17.05 -4.95 13.63
CA LYS A 302 18.03 -4.90 14.70
C LYS A 302 19.49 -5.08 14.25
N ASP A 303 19.73 -6.08 13.39
CA ASP A 303 21.09 -6.56 13.11
C ASP A 303 21.57 -6.14 11.70
N GLY A 304 20.68 -5.60 10.85
CA GLY A 304 20.99 -5.15 9.50
C GLY A 304 20.74 -6.21 8.42
N MET A 305 21.34 -6.01 7.26
CA MET A 305 21.19 -6.87 6.09
C MET A 305 22.48 -7.63 5.80
N TYR A 306 22.32 -8.95 5.53
CA TYR A 306 23.40 -9.87 5.24
C TYR A 306 23.05 -10.70 4.00
N MET A 307 23.96 -10.75 3.05
CA MET A 307 23.82 -11.54 1.83
C MET A 307 24.98 -12.52 1.68
N PHE A 308 24.68 -13.75 1.29
CA PHE A 308 25.69 -14.76 1.02
C PHE A 308 26.32 -14.53 -0.35
N GLU A 309 27.65 -14.43 -0.40
CA GLU A 309 28.44 -14.38 -1.61
C GLU A 309 28.97 -15.80 -1.90
N PRO A 310 28.42 -16.46 -2.95
CA PRO A 310 28.68 -17.89 -3.18
C PRO A 310 30.05 -18.20 -3.76
N THR A 311 30.70 -17.27 -4.45
CA THR A 311 32.01 -17.51 -5.08
C THR A 311 33.13 -17.66 -4.02
N GLU A 312 33.10 -16.86 -2.98
CA GLU A 312 34.02 -16.93 -1.85
C GLU A 312 33.47 -17.78 -0.70
N GLY A 313 32.17 -18.07 -0.70
CA GLY A 313 31.50 -18.83 0.37
C GLY A 313 31.36 -18.04 1.68
N ILE A 314 31.26 -16.72 1.61
CA ILE A 314 31.23 -15.81 2.76
C ILE A 314 29.93 -15.05 2.84
N TRP A 315 29.62 -14.55 4.03
CA TRP A 315 28.55 -13.59 4.23
C TRP A 315 29.07 -12.16 4.12
N MET A 316 28.33 -11.31 3.43
CA MET A 316 28.60 -9.88 3.30
C MET A 316 27.56 -9.12 4.09
N LYS A 317 28.00 -8.17 4.92
CA LYS A 317 27.13 -7.26 5.66
C LYS A 317 27.03 -5.94 4.90
N PHE A 318 25.83 -5.45 4.70
CA PHE A 318 25.58 -4.16 4.07
C PHE A 318 25.82 -3.02 5.06
N PRO A 319 26.32 -1.86 4.59
CA PRO A 319 26.46 -0.66 5.42
C PRO A 319 25.13 -0.26 6.07
N SER A 320 25.22 0.22 7.33
CA SER A 320 24.01 0.51 8.11
C SER A 320 23.21 1.69 7.56
N ASP A 321 23.87 2.68 6.96
CA ASP A 321 23.25 3.82 6.28
C ASP A 321 22.45 3.38 5.07
N MET A 322 23.01 2.55 4.20
CA MET A 322 22.30 1.95 3.08
C MET A 322 21.12 1.10 3.55
N PHE A 323 21.32 0.31 4.61
CA PHE A 323 20.28 -0.51 5.18
C PHE A 323 19.14 0.33 5.79
N ASN A 324 19.46 1.38 6.55
CA ASN A 324 18.46 2.28 7.11
C ASN A 324 17.68 3.01 6.01
N THR A 325 18.35 3.43 4.95
CA THR A 325 17.66 4.00 3.77
C THR A 325 16.66 3.01 3.17
N ILE A 326 17.05 1.74 3.02
CA ILE A 326 16.14 0.69 2.53
C ILE A 326 14.99 0.48 3.51
N LEU A 327 15.25 0.48 4.83
CA LEU A 327 14.21 0.34 5.85
C LEU A 327 13.23 1.53 5.85
N ASP A 328 13.75 2.75 5.79
CA ASP A 328 12.95 3.96 5.77
C ASP A 328 12.10 4.01 4.50
N GLN A 329 12.66 3.63 3.36
CA GLN A 329 11.93 3.51 2.10
C GLN A 329 10.93 2.35 2.12
N ALA A 330 11.30 1.18 2.65
CA ALA A 330 10.38 0.05 2.80
C ALA A 330 9.30 0.33 3.86
N GLY A 331 9.61 1.10 4.91
CA GLY A 331 8.66 1.54 5.93
C GLY A 331 7.63 2.57 5.42
N VAL A 332 8.01 3.35 4.41
CA VAL A 332 7.11 4.30 3.73
C VAL A 332 6.27 3.61 2.64
N GLN A 333 6.74 2.47 2.10
CA GLN A 333 6.09 1.79 0.99
C GLN A 333 5.57 0.40 1.33
N VAL A 334 4.27 0.33 1.43
CA VAL A 334 3.43 -0.74 0.92
C VAL A 334 3.36 -1.97 1.81
N SER A 335 2.48 -1.92 2.80
CA SER A 335 1.92 -3.17 3.35
C SER A 335 1.26 -3.99 2.24
N GLY A 336 1.14 -5.32 2.37
CA GLY A 336 0.36 -6.13 1.42
C GLY A 336 -1.05 -5.60 1.22
N ALA A 337 -1.62 -4.94 2.24
CA ALA A 337 -2.88 -4.23 2.15
C ALA A 337 -2.80 -3.01 1.21
N ASP A 338 -1.73 -2.22 1.29
CA ASP A 338 -1.56 -1.02 0.44
C ASP A 338 -1.36 -1.40 -1.04
N GLN A 339 -0.65 -2.51 -1.32
CA GLN A 339 -0.55 -3.05 -2.69
C GLN A 339 -1.91 -3.40 -3.27
N ILE A 340 -2.81 -3.99 -2.46
CA ILE A 340 -4.16 -4.30 -2.92
C ILE A 340 -4.98 -3.01 -3.05
N VAL A 341 -4.79 -2.02 -2.18
CA VAL A 341 -5.45 -0.71 -2.29
C VAL A 341 -5.06 -0.02 -3.60
N MET A 342 -3.78 -0.05 -3.98
CA MET A 342 -3.33 0.47 -5.29
C MET A 342 -3.98 -0.28 -6.45
N LEU A 343 -4.10 -1.61 -6.35
CA LEU A 343 -4.80 -2.41 -7.36
C LEU A 343 -6.29 -2.09 -7.43
N LYS A 344 -6.90 -1.63 -6.33
CA LYS A 344 -8.31 -1.23 -6.29
C LYS A 344 -8.62 -0.04 -7.21
N GLU A 345 -7.65 0.85 -7.49
CA GLU A 345 -7.80 1.92 -8.48
C GLU A 345 -8.07 1.38 -9.89
N PHE A 346 -7.62 0.14 -10.15
CA PHE A 346 -7.91 -0.60 -11.37
C PHE A 346 -9.10 -1.56 -11.23
N ALA A 347 -9.93 -1.43 -10.18
CA ALA A 347 -11.00 -2.40 -9.91
C ALA A 347 -11.93 -2.60 -11.13
N LYS A 348 -12.17 -1.55 -11.92
CA LYS A 348 -13.00 -1.61 -13.14
C LYS A 348 -12.37 -2.41 -14.27
N ASP A 349 -11.05 -2.57 -14.25
CA ASP A 349 -10.27 -3.27 -15.26
C ASP A 349 -9.99 -4.74 -14.84
N PHE A 350 -10.40 -5.13 -13.63
CA PHE A 350 -10.32 -6.50 -13.15
C PHE A 350 -11.52 -7.33 -13.59
N THR A 351 -11.25 -8.55 -13.96
CA THR A 351 -12.25 -9.62 -14.08
C THR A 351 -12.11 -10.59 -12.90
N MET A 352 -13.23 -11.05 -12.37
CA MET A 352 -13.26 -12.03 -11.29
C MET A 352 -13.82 -13.36 -11.80
N GLN A 353 -13.06 -14.43 -11.57
CA GLN A 353 -13.50 -15.79 -11.77
C GLN A 353 -13.61 -16.49 -10.40
N GLU A 354 -14.74 -17.06 -10.14
CA GLU A 354 -14.98 -17.87 -8.96
C GLU A 354 -14.68 -19.34 -9.24
N THR A 355 -13.83 -19.93 -8.39
CA THR A 355 -13.53 -21.36 -8.37
C THR A 355 -14.13 -22.03 -7.14
N ASN A 356 -13.95 -23.33 -6.95
CA ASN A 356 -14.46 -24.03 -5.77
C ASN A 356 -13.89 -23.46 -4.47
N ASN A 357 -12.62 -23.04 -4.44
CA ASN A 357 -11.91 -22.67 -3.22
C ASN A 357 -11.36 -21.24 -3.23
N ALA A 358 -11.39 -20.54 -4.36
CA ALA A 358 -10.77 -19.21 -4.49
C ALA A 358 -11.56 -18.30 -5.43
N TYR A 359 -11.36 -16.99 -5.20
CA TYR A 359 -11.61 -15.93 -6.17
C TYR A 359 -10.31 -15.65 -6.91
N VAL A 360 -10.35 -15.69 -8.22
CA VAL A 360 -9.21 -15.37 -9.10
C VAL A 360 -9.51 -14.07 -9.79
N LEU A 361 -8.80 -13.02 -9.38
CA LEU A 361 -8.93 -11.68 -9.92
C LEU A 361 -7.84 -11.47 -10.97
N THR A 362 -8.22 -11.13 -12.19
CA THR A 362 -7.26 -10.93 -13.30
C THR A 362 -7.39 -9.51 -13.83
N LEU A 363 -6.30 -8.77 -13.77
CA LEU A 363 -6.10 -7.46 -14.41
C LEU A 363 -5.33 -7.67 -15.71
N ASN A 364 -5.90 -7.18 -16.82
CA ASN A 364 -5.17 -6.95 -18.06
C ASN A 364 -5.12 -5.43 -18.23
N ALA A 365 -4.06 -4.82 -17.71
CA ALA A 365 -3.96 -3.37 -17.72
C ALA A 365 -3.48 -2.86 -19.09
N ASP A 366 -4.01 -1.70 -19.48
CA ASP A 366 -3.39 -0.87 -20.51
C ASP A 366 -2.00 -0.45 -20.01
N GLY A 367 -0.96 -0.73 -20.80
CA GLY A 367 0.42 -0.46 -20.46
C GLY A 367 0.70 1.03 -20.23
N GLU A 368 0.02 1.93 -20.94
CA GLU A 368 0.16 3.37 -20.77
C GLU A 368 -0.37 3.84 -19.40
N LYS A 369 -1.57 3.40 -19.01
CA LYS A 369 -2.16 3.68 -17.71
C LYS A 369 -1.32 3.11 -16.56
N PHE A 370 -0.79 1.89 -16.73
CA PHE A 370 0.09 1.28 -15.76
C PHE A 370 1.44 2.02 -15.65
N SER A 371 2.01 2.44 -16.77
CA SER A 371 3.24 3.25 -16.81
C SER A 371 3.06 4.57 -16.07
N GLN A 372 1.91 5.23 -16.25
CA GLN A 372 1.60 6.47 -15.55
C GLN A 372 1.54 6.27 -14.04
N LEU A 373 0.85 5.22 -13.56
CA LEU A 373 0.79 4.90 -12.14
C LEU A 373 2.19 4.65 -11.54
N ILE A 374 3.01 3.86 -12.21
CA ILE A 374 4.38 3.60 -11.74
C ILE A 374 5.21 4.90 -11.70
N LYS A 375 5.08 5.76 -12.71
CA LYS A 375 5.75 7.07 -12.74
C LYS A 375 5.31 7.96 -11.58
N GLU A 376 4.03 8.04 -11.28
CA GLU A 376 3.49 8.80 -10.15
C GLU A 376 4.03 8.27 -8.80
N GLN A 377 4.07 6.94 -8.64
CA GLN A 377 4.62 6.30 -7.44
C GLN A 377 6.11 6.60 -7.26
N VAL A 378 6.88 6.46 -8.33
CA VAL A 378 8.32 6.73 -8.27
C VAL A 378 8.60 8.22 -8.06
N SER A 379 7.86 9.11 -8.72
CA SER A 379 8.00 10.56 -8.52
C SER A 379 7.70 10.98 -7.06
N ALA A 380 6.80 10.28 -6.39
CA ALA A 380 6.53 10.50 -4.97
C ALA A 380 7.70 10.06 -4.05
N LEU A 381 8.58 9.18 -4.55
CA LEU A 381 9.76 8.68 -3.82
C LEU A 381 11.02 9.49 -4.06
N LEU A 382 11.13 10.17 -5.21
CA LEU A 382 12.31 10.95 -5.57
C LEU A 382 12.73 11.96 -4.48
N PRO A 383 11.83 12.76 -3.89
CA PRO A 383 12.19 13.69 -2.82
C PRO A 383 12.73 13.02 -1.55
N MET A 384 12.45 11.71 -1.37
CA MET A 384 12.89 10.95 -0.20
C MET A 384 14.31 10.36 -0.39
N MET A 385 14.81 10.33 -1.61
CA MET A 385 16.15 9.84 -1.94
C MET A 385 17.24 10.92 -1.74
N GLU A 386 16.84 12.16 -1.51
CA GLU A 386 17.74 13.35 -1.44
C GLU A 386 18.54 13.51 -0.14
N THR A 387 18.41 12.64 0.84
CA THR A 387 19.14 12.76 2.11
C THR A 387 20.60 12.37 1.94
N GLY A 388 21.45 13.31 1.54
CA GLY A 388 22.91 13.15 1.52
C GLY A 388 23.67 13.78 0.36
N ILE A 389 22.98 14.40 -0.59
CA ILE A 389 23.58 15.09 -1.74
C ILE A 389 23.50 16.61 -1.52
N GLU A 390 24.56 17.38 -1.80
CA GLU A 390 24.55 18.84 -1.69
C GLU A 390 23.65 19.47 -2.78
N ASP A 391 22.97 20.59 -2.46
CA ASP A 391 21.82 21.17 -3.17
C ASP A 391 21.90 21.34 -4.71
N GLU A 392 23.08 21.50 -5.30
CA GLU A 392 23.21 21.69 -6.76
C GLU A 392 23.26 20.36 -7.55
N ASP A 393 23.73 19.27 -6.92
CA ASP A 393 23.86 17.96 -7.57
C ASP A 393 22.56 17.14 -7.42
N ALA A 394 21.76 17.39 -6.40
CA ALA A 394 20.46 16.75 -6.18
C ALA A 394 19.48 17.00 -7.33
N LEU A 395 19.41 18.23 -7.84
CA LEU A 395 18.55 18.60 -8.97
C LEU A 395 18.94 17.88 -10.28
N ALA A 396 20.23 17.66 -10.50
CA ALA A 396 20.70 16.95 -11.69
C ALA A 396 20.35 15.45 -11.63
N VAL A 397 20.47 14.83 -10.45
CA VAL A 397 20.09 13.42 -10.22
C VAL A 397 18.58 13.24 -10.35
N GLU A 398 17.78 14.16 -9.84
CA GLU A 398 16.31 14.14 -9.99
C GLU A 398 15.89 14.24 -11.46
N GLU A 399 16.55 15.13 -12.23
CA GLU A 399 16.28 15.29 -13.66
C GLU A 399 16.69 14.03 -14.46
N GLU A 400 17.82 13.41 -14.15
CA GLU A 400 18.27 12.16 -14.79
C GLU A 400 17.37 10.97 -14.46
N ILE A 401 16.98 10.80 -13.18
CA ILE A 401 16.06 9.75 -12.75
C ILE A 401 14.67 10.00 -13.37
N GLY A 402 14.21 11.24 -13.37
CA GLY A 402 12.94 11.62 -14.02
C GLY A 402 12.97 11.33 -15.53
N ALA A 403 14.06 11.60 -16.22
CA ALA A 403 14.25 11.27 -17.63
C ALA A 403 14.25 9.75 -17.87
N LEU A 404 14.87 8.97 -16.99
CA LEU A 404 14.87 7.51 -17.04
C LEU A 404 13.41 6.96 -17.00
N PHE A 405 12.63 7.41 -16.03
CA PHE A 405 11.23 6.96 -15.89
C PHE A 405 10.32 7.46 -17.00
N ASN A 406 10.57 8.65 -17.55
CA ASN A 406 9.84 9.15 -18.70
C ASN A 406 10.04 8.30 -19.96
N ASN A 407 11.19 7.65 -20.06
CA ASN A 407 11.55 6.77 -21.18
C ASN A 407 11.19 5.29 -20.92
N MET A 408 10.49 4.99 -19.81
CA MET A 408 9.98 3.63 -19.53
C MET A 408 8.58 3.44 -20.12
N SER A 409 8.36 2.26 -20.69
CA SER A 409 7.06 1.78 -21.12
C SER A 409 6.79 0.40 -20.51
N PHE A 410 5.54 0.13 -20.21
CA PHE A 410 5.07 -1.17 -19.79
C PHE A 410 4.10 -1.71 -20.84
N ASP A 411 4.37 -2.91 -21.31
CA ASP A 411 3.53 -3.62 -22.26
C ASP A 411 3.06 -4.95 -21.68
N ASN A 412 1.93 -5.43 -22.13
CA ASN A 412 1.40 -6.75 -21.76
C ASN A 412 1.29 -6.99 -20.23
N VAL A 413 0.87 -5.96 -19.49
CA VAL A 413 0.73 -6.09 -18.04
C VAL A 413 -0.46 -6.97 -17.71
N LYS A 414 -0.16 -8.17 -17.24
CA LYS A 414 -1.13 -9.10 -16.67
C LYS A 414 -0.80 -9.33 -15.21
N TYR A 415 -1.76 -9.06 -14.35
CA TYR A 415 -1.67 -9.30 -12.92
C TYR A 415 -2.82 -10.18 -12.48
N GLN A 416 -2.53 -11.27 -11.78
CA GLN A 416 -3.53 -12.19 -11.29
C GLN A 416 -3.35 -12.39 -9.79
N LEU A 417 -4.44 -12.20 -9.05
CA LEU A 417 -4.50 -12.36 -7.61
C LEU A 417 -5.43 -13.52 -7.28
N THR A 418 -4.95 -14.49 -6.51
CA THR A 418 -5.73 -15.62 -6.03
C THR A 418 -6.04 -15.43 -4.54
N ILE A 419 -7.33 -15.38 -4.18
CA ILE A 419 -7.82 -15.11 -2.83
C ILE A 419 -8.67 -16.30 -2.36
N ASP A 420 -8.36 -16.85 -1.20
CA ASP A 420 -9.14 -17.94 -0.60
C ASP A 420 -10.56 -17.51 -0.28
N LYS A 421 -11.55 -18.31 -0.66
CA LYS A 421 -12.99 -17.96 -0.47
C LYS A 421 -13.46 -17.93 0.96
N LYS A 422 -12.80 -18.65 1.86
CA LYS A 422 -13.21 -18.77 3.27
C LYS A 422 -12.49 -17.77 4.16
N SER A 423 -11.17 -17.69 4.00
CA SER A 423 -10.32 -16.88 4.88
C SER A 423 -10.06 -15.49 4.31
N PHE A 424 -10.24 -15.28 3.02
CA PHE A 424 -9.84 -14.08 2.27
C PHE A 424 -8.33 -13.81 2.31
N ASP A 425 -7.53 -14.81 2.67
CA ASP A 425 -6.07 -14.73 2.53
C ASP A 425 -5.67 -14.73 1.06
N ILE A 426 -4.67 -13.93 0.71
CA ILE A 426 -4.05 -14.02 -0.60
C ILE A 426 -3.24 -15.32 -0.66
N LYS A 427 -3.56 -16.18 -1.60
CA LYS A 427 -2.86 -17.46 -1.81
C LYS A 427 -1.78 -17.36 -2.86
N GLY A 428 -1.89 -16.45 -3.80
CA GLY A 428 -0.89 -16.31 -4.84
C GLY A 428 -1.06 -15.05 -5.68
N ILE A 429 0.06 -14.66 -6.28
CA ILE A 429 0.17 -13.55 -7.22
C ILE A 429 0.92 -14.06 -8.44
N VAL A 430 0.36 -13.84 -9.62
CA VAL A 430 1.04 -14.06 -10.89
C VAL A 430 1.14 -12.73 -11.62
N MET A 431 2.34 -12.40 -12.07
CA MET A 431 2.60 -11.19 -12.84
C MET A 431 3.35 -11.55 -14.12
N ASP A 432 2.90 -11.03 -15.24
CA ASP A 432 3.54 -11.17 -16.56
C ASP A 432 3.55 -9.78 -17.18
N MET A 433 4.73 -9.26 -17.49
CA MET A 433 4.87 -7.93 -18.06
C MET A 433 6.11 -7.80 -18.94
N THR A 434 6.04 -6.86 -19.87
CA THR A 434 7.16 -6.40 -20.67
C THR A 434 7.49 -4.96 -20.28
N LEU A 435 8.72 -4.71 -19.87
CA LEU A 435 9.26 -3.38 -19.61
C LEU A 435 10.18 -2.98 -20.77
N GLY A 436 9.87 -1.88 -21.42
CA GLY A 436 10.73 -1.21 -22.38
C GLY A 436 11.39 0.02 -21.74
N MET A 437 12.66 0.25 -22.03
CA MET A 437 13.38 1.44 -21.57
C MET A 437 14.38 1.88 -22.64
N THR A 438 14.52 3.19 -22.81
CA THR A 438 15.56 3.76 -23.70
C THR A 438 16.37 4.76 -22.89
N ILE A 439 17.69 4.54 -22.83
CA ILE A 439 18.65 5.43 -22.19
C ILE A 439 19.63 5.83 -23.28
N GLU A 440 19.65 7.12 -23.65
CA GLU A 440 20.41 7.61 -24.80
C GLU A 440 20.13 6.77 -26.07
N ASP A 441 21.15 6.07 -26.59
CA ASP A 441 21.04 5.21 -27.79
C ASP A 441 20.83 3.69 -27.44
N VAL A 442 20.81 3.34 -26.14
CA VAL A 442 20.65 1.97 -25.67
C VAL A 442 19.18 1.67 -25.42
N LYS A 443 18.65 0.67 -26.12
CA LYS A 443 17.29 0.17 -25.88
C LYS A 443 17.36 -1.11 -25.08
N MET A 444 16.57 -1.16 -24.03
CA MET A 444 16.41 -2.36 -23.18
C MET A 444 14.96 -2.83 -23.22
N LYS A 445 14.81 -4.12 -23.31
CA LYS A 445 13.52 -4.82 -23.19
C LYS A 445 13.67 -5.92 -22.18
N ILE A 446 12.75 -5.96 -21.22
CA ILE A 446 12.70 -6.96 -20.17
C ILE A 446 11.31 -7.64 -20.21
N ASP A 447 11.28 -8.91 -20.58
CA ASP A 447 10.09 -9.74 -20.44
C ASP A 447 10.19 -10.49 -19.12
N GLN A 448 9.26 -10.23 -18.19
CA GLN A 448 9.29 -10.81 -16.85
C GLN A 448 8.01 -11.58 -16.54
N LYS A 449 8.18 -12.77 -15.97
CA LYS A 449 7.09 -13.54 -15.37
C LYS A 449 7.45 -13.91 -13.96
N SER A 450 6.56 -13.64 -13.02
CA SER A 450 6.71 -14.04 -11.63
C SER A 450 5.45 -14.74 -11.11
N ASN A 451 5.68 -15.72 -10.26
CA ASN A 451 4.62 -16.41 -9.54
C ASN A 451 5.02 -16.50 -8.07
N ILE A 452 4.15 -16.00 -7.20
CA ILE A 452 4.30 -16.03 -5.76
C ILE A 452 3.17 -16.85 -5.18
N THR A 453 3.50 -17.80 -4.33
CA THR A 453 2.55 -18.59 -3.57
C THR A 453 2.77 -18.33 -2.09
N TYR A 454 1.73 -17.99 -1.38
CA TYR A 454 1.76 -17.81 0.07
C TYR A 454 1.34 -19.10 0.76
N ASP A 455 2.29 -19.72 1.47
CA ASP A 455 2.11 -21.05 2.07
C ASP A 455 1.47 -20.95 3.46
N GLU A 456 1.97 -20.04 4.31
CA GLU A 456 1.59 -19.94 5.72
C GLU A 456 1.53 -18.48 6.17
N PHE A 457 0.56 -18.17 7.05
CA PHE A 457 0.43 -16.87 7.70
C PHE A 457 0.45 -17.01 9.21
N ASN A 458 1.08 -16.03 9.91
CA ASN A 458 1.09 -15.88 11.36
C ASN A 458 1.69 -17.07 12.13
N THR A 459 2.56 -17.87 11.50
CA THR A 459 3.22 -19.04 12.11
C THR A 459 4.64 -18.74 12.58
N ILE A 460 5.29 -17.73 12.00
CA ILE A 460 6.68 -17.34 12.31
C ILE A 460 6.65 -16.28 13.41
N LYS A 461 7.35 -16.54 14.53
CA LYS A 461 7.42 -15.58 15.64
C LYS A 461 8.59 -14.61 15.51
N THR A 462 9.72 -15.11 15.03
CA THR A 462 10.96 -14.31 14.88
C THR A 462 11.89 -14.99 13.89
N ILE A 463 12.70 -14.19 13.21
CA ILE A 463 13.80 -14.61 12.35
C ILE A 463 15.08 -14.10 12.98
N THR A 464 16.01 -15.00 13.27
CA THR A 464 17.29 -14.65 13.88
C THR A 464 18.43 -14.93 12.91
N ILE A 465 19.35 -14.01 12.80
CA ILE A 465 20.59 -14.22 12.04
C ILE A 465 21.52 -15.15 12.84
N PRO A 466 22.01 -16.25 12.24
CA PRO A 466 22.93 -17.15 12.93
C PRO A 466 24.17 -16.43 13.45
N GLN A 467 24.67 -16.85 14.62
CA GLN A 467 25.80 -16.20 15.29
C GLN A 467 27.11 -16.26 14.49
N ASP A 468 27.30 -17.30 13.71
CA ASP A 468 28.42 -17.45 12.79
C ASP A 468 28.38 -16.44 11.64
N VAL A 469 27.18 -16.12 11.13
CA VAL A 469 26.96 -15.06 10.14
C VAL A 469 27.30 -13.70 10.74
N LEU A 470 26.73 -13.37 11.91
CA LEU A 470 26.97 -12.10 12.60
C LEU A 470 28.46 -11.84 12.90
N LYS A 471 29.21 -12.90 13.25
CA LYS A 471 30.62 -12.77 13.64
C LYS A 471 31.61 -12.76 12.46
N ASN A 472 31.28 -13.46 11.37
CA ASN A 472 32.23 -13.73 10.29
C ASN A 472 31.88 -12.99 8.99
N ALA A 473 30.76 -12.27 8.93
CA ALA A 473 30.43 -11.48 7.76
C ALA A 473 31.45 -10.37 7.52
N LYS A 474 31.85 -10.20 6.28
CA LYS A 474 32.69 -9.08 5.84
C LYS A 474 31.79 -7.90 5.50
N GLU A 475 32.14 -6.72 5.96
CA GLU A 475 31.43 -5.51 5.55
C GLU A 475 31.68 -5.23 4.06
N LEU A 476 30.61 -4.95 3.33
CA LEU A 476 30.73 -4.38 2.00
C LEU A 476 31.37 -3.00 2.13
N PRO A 477 32.41 -2.69 1.32
CA PRO A 477 32.94 -1.35 1.30
C PRO A 477 31.82 -0.38 0.95
N ALA A 478 31.77 0.77 1.63
CA ALA A 478 30.86 1.84 1.27
C ALA A 478 31.02 2.12 -0.25
N ILE A 479 29.89 2.10 -0.97
CA ILE A 479 29.93 2.43 -2.39
C ILE A 479 30.14 3.95 -2.46
N THR A 480 31.38 4.38 -2.53
CA THR A 480 31.70 5.74 -2.98
C THR A 480 31.41 5.75 -4.46
N VAL A 481 30.25 6.25 -4.84
CA VAL A 481 29.89 6.45 -6.24
C VAL A 481 30.70 7.66 -6.70
N ASP A 482 31.67 7.44 -7.60
CA ASP A 482 32.29 8.53 -8.34
C ASP A 482 31.22 9.01 -9.34
N GLU A 483 30.80 10.28 -9.23
CA GLU A 483 29.68 10.91 -9.97
C GLU A 483 29.75 10.68 -11.50
N LYS A 484 30.93 10.44 -12.04
CA LYS A 484 31.15 10.11 -13.47
C LYS A 484 30.92 8.62 -13.80
N GLU A 485 30.84 7.75 -12.81
CA GLU A 485 30.63 6.30 -13.02
C GLU A 485 29.17 5.86 -12.80
N LEU A 486 28.26 6.70 -12.27
CA LEU A 486 26.87 6.28 -12.00
C LEU A 486 26.17 5.88 -13.32
N VAL A 487 26.25 6.73 -14.33
CA VAL A 487 25.67 6.46 -15.65
C VAL A 487 26.45 5.33 -16.35
N SER A 488 27.79 5.30 -16.21
CA SER A 488 28.62 4.22 -16.80
C SER A 488 28.46 2.90 -16.05
N THR A 489 28.05 2.90 -14.77
CA THR A 489 27.83 1.68 -13.98
C THR A 489 26.44 1.09 -14.23
N ILE A 490 25.46 1.94 -14.54
CA ILE A 490 24.13 1.50 -15.00
C ILE A 490 24.20 1.09 -16.48
N THR A 491 25.03 1.75 -17.29
CA THR A 491 25.07 1.55 -18.73
C THR A 491 26.17 0.63 -19.23
N LEU A 492 27.27 0.37 -18.52
CA LEU A 492 28.36 -0.41 -19.10
C LEU A 492 29.35 -1.09 -18.12
N PRO A 493 29.15 -2.38 -17.88
CA PRO A 493 30.26 -3.28 -18.06
C PRO A 493 29.94 -4.47 -18.99
N ILE A 494 29.03 -4.30 -19.95
CA ILE A 494 28.65 -5.40 -20.85
C ILE A 494 29.56 -5.42 -22.10
N ILE A 495 30.25 -4.29 -22.42
CA ILE A 495 31.02 -4.16 -23.63
C ILE A 495 32.45 -3.66 -23.31
N LYS A 496 33.29 -4.48 -22.72
CA LYS A 496 34.74 -4.47 -22.88
C LYS A 496 35.39 -5.75 -22.41
#